data_8b5aae0141441d2f22f718050425ba71
#
_entry.id   8b5aae0141441d2f22f718050425ba71
#
_cell.length_a   1.000
_cell.length_b   1.000
_cell.length_c   1.000
_cell.angle_alpha   90.00
_cell.angle_beta   90.00
_cell.angle_gamma   90.00
#
_symmetry.space_group_name_H-M   'P 1'
#
loop_
_entity.id
_entity.type
_entity.pdbx_description
1 polymer ?
#
loop_
_entity_poly.entity_id
_entity_poly.type
_entity_poly.pdbx_seq_one_letter_code
_entity_poly.pdbx_strand_id
1 'polypeptide(L)'
;MDSVERIQKGEEYIGVALGSEHGVDPISNTTAYHLVSSAEECIVIVLHNHPSLSDFSLSDVQFLLRYASVKMMVVVTNLGNISYLVKGKGYAYEKAVALFNEAVSSNNEAQDLKGLQKAADHFLKNCCMVGIDYDNR
;
A
#
# COMPACT_ATOMS: atom_id res chain seq x y z
N MET A 1 5.72 11.51 -16.30
CA MET A 1 6.33 11.69 -14.96
C MET A 1 6.48 10.33 -14.30
N ASP A 2 7.66 10.02 -13.86
CA ASP A 2 7.91 8.73 -13.23
C ASP A 2 7.37 8.69 -11.81
N SER A 3 6.88 7.52 -11.41
CA SER A 3 6.49 7.29 -10.03
C SER A 3 7.72 7.12 -9.15
N VAL A 4 7.63 7.58 -7.91
CA VAL A 4 8.70 7.42 -6.93
C VAL A 4 8.13 6.74 -5.70
N GLU A 5 8.80 5.70 -5.23
CA GLU A 5 8.47 5.06 -3.98
C GLU A 5 9.68 5.16 -3.05
N ARG A 6 9.42 5.65 -1.85
CA ARG A 6 10.44 5.80 -0.81
C ARG A 6 10.08 4.92 0.37
N ILE A 7 11.04 4.13 0.82
CA ILE A 7 10.91 3.25 1.96
C ILE A 7 11.88 3.71 3.03
N GLN A 8 11.36 4.00 4.22
CA GLN A 8 12.15 4.49 5.34
C GLN A 8 12.00 3.56 6.54
N LYS A 9 13.14 3.21 7.14
CA LYS A 9 13.21 2.47 8.38
C LYS A 9 13.80 3.39 9.45
N GLY A 10 12.95 3.95 10.32
CA GLY A 10 13.38 4.94 11.31
C GLY A 10 13.95 6.18 10.64
N GLU A 11 14.98 6.78 11.24
CA GLU A 11 15.65 7.96 10.70
C GLU A 11 16.94 7.62 9.93
N GLU A 12 17.41 6.38 9.99
CA GLU A 12 18.75 6.00 9.54
C GLU A 12 18.82 5.41 8.13
N TYR A 13 17.71 4.83 7.63
CA TYR A 13 17.74 4.09 6.38
C TYR A 13 16.63 4.54 5.44
N ILE A 14 17.00 4.89 4.23
CA ILE A 14 16.06 5.26 3.17
C ILE A 14 16.40 4.48 1.90
N GLY A 15 15.44 3.71 1.39
CA GLY A 15 15.52 3.13 0.06
C GLY A 15 14.58 3.87 -0.88
N VAL A 16 15.01 4.09 -2.12
CA VAL A 16 14.21 4.77 -3.13
C VAL A 16 14.13 3.89 -4.37
N ALA A 17 12.92 3.60 -4.82
CA ALA A 17 12.69 2.93 -6.09
C ALA A 17 12.01 3.89 -7.06
N LEU A 18 12.53 3.97 -8.28
CA LEU A 18 11.97 4.81 -9.35
C LEU A 18 11.15 3.90 -10.26
N GLY A 19 9.93 4.32 -10.55
CA GLY A 19 9.03 3.59 -11.41
C GLY A 19 8.69 4.35 -12.68
N SER A 20 7.90 3.70 -13.51
CA SER A 20 7.33 4.31 -14.71
C SER A 20 6.05 5.06 -14.37
N GLU A 21 5.43 5.65 -15.39
CA GLU A 21 4.13 6.32 -15.30
C GLU A 21 3.02 5.42 -14.76
N HIS A 22 3.14 4.12 -14.93
CA HIS A 22 2.11 3.13 -14.56
C HIS A 22 2.40 2.34 -13.30
N GLY A 23 3.55 2.53 -12.69
CA GLY A 23 3.85 1.83 -11.46
C GLY A 23 5.31 1.83 -11.07
N VAL A 24 5.56 1.39 -9.86
CA VAL A 24 6.89 1.22 -9.31
C VAL A 24 6.97 -0.13 -8.60
N ASP A 25 8.09 -0.81 -8.76
CA ASP A 25 8.36 -2.07 -8.08
C ASP A 25 9.51 -1.84 -7.09
N PRO A 26 9.23 -1.81 -5.78
CA PRO A 26 10.28 -1.60 -4.77
C PRO A 26 11.32 -2.72 -4.75
N ILE A 27 10.96 -3.91 -5.23
CA ILE A 27 11.87 -5.05 -5.30
C ILE A 27 12.99 -4.81 -6.33
N SER A 28 12.76 -3.95 -7.31
CA SER A 28 13.78 -3.58 -8.30
C SER A 28 14.95 -2.80 -7.69
N ASN A 29 14.75 -2.19 -6.52
CA ASN A 29 15.80 -1.48 -5.79
C ASN A 29 16.31 -2.36 -4.64
N THR A 30 17.59 -2.70 -4.65
CA THR A 30 18.20 -3.62 -3.67
C THR A 30 18.06 -3.10 -2.23
N THR A 31 18.28 -1.80 -2.01
CA THR A 31 18.17 -1.20 -0.67
C THR A 31 16.74 -1.22 -0.17
N ALA A 32 15.78 -0.84 -1.02
CA ALA A 32 14.37 -0.85 -0.67
C ALA A 32 13.88 -2.27 -0.35
N TYR A 33 14.22 -3.24 -1.19
CA TYR A 33 13.87 -4.64 -0.96
C TYR A 33 14.47 -5.16 0.36
N HIS A 34 15.73 -4.85 0.61
CA HIS A 34 16.41 -5.28 1.84
C HIS A 34 15.73 -4.70 3.09
N LEU A 35 15.38 -3.41 3.06
CA LEU A 35 14.69 -2.77 4.17
C LEU A 35 13.33 -3.42 4.45
N VAL A 36 12.55 -3.67 3.43
CA VAL A 36 11.22 -4.28 3.58
C VAL A 36 11.30 -5.72 4.04
N SER A 37 12.21 -6.51 3.48
CA SER A 37 12.30 -7.94 3.77
C SER A 37 13.02 -8.27 5.07
N SER A 38 13.93 -7.41 5.54
CA SER A 38 14.74 -7.69 6.73
C SER A 38 14.32 -6.89 7.97
N ALA A 39 13.47 -5.88 7.82
CA ALA A 39 13.04 -5.06 8.95
C ALA A 39 12.11 -5.81 9.90
N GLU A 40 12.11 -5.39 11.16
CA GLU A 40 11.17 -5.88 12.17
C GLU A 40 9.74 -5.43 11.85
N GLU A 41 8.76 -6.03 12.54
CA GLU A 41 7.35 -5.69 12.33
C GLU A 41 7.05 -4.22 12.58
N CYS A 42 6.24 -3.64 11.70
CA CYS A 42 5.65 -2.32 11.87
C CYS A 42 6.64 -1.18 12.12
N ILE A 43 7.77 -1.17 11.41
CA ILE A 43 8.75 -0.08 11.53
C ILE A 43 9.07 0.62 10.20
N VAL A 44 8.55 0.11 9.09
CA VAL A 44 8.79 0.68 7.76
C VAL A 44 7.61 1.54 7.32
N ILE A 45 7.91 2.72 6.81
CA ILE A 45 6.93 3.62 6.19
C ILE A 45 7.23 3.67 4.70
N VAL A 46 6.20 3.45 3.88
CA VAL A 46 6.31 3.50 2.42
C VAL A 46 5.62 4.76 1.91
N LEU A 47 6.37 5.59 1.19
CA LEU A 47 5.85 6.77 0.53
C LEU A 47 5.80 6.52 -0.97
N HIS A 48 4.65 6.73 -1.56
CA HIS A 48 4.41 6.46 -2.98
C HIS A 48 3.69 7.64 -3.62
N ASN A 49 4.17 8.13 -4.74
CA ASN A 49 3.42 9.12 -5.51
C ASN A 49 2.66 8.45 -6.65
N HIS A 50 1.39 8.83 -6.80
CA HIS A 50 0.58 8.40 -7.93
C HIS A 50 0.53 9.51 -8.96
N PRO A 51 0.92 9.26 -10.22
CA PRO A 51 0.86 10.27 -11.27
C PRO A 51 -0.56 10.59 -11.70
N SER A 52 -1.55 9.80 -11.26
CA SER A 52 -2.97 10.06 -11.47
C SER A 52 -3.62 10.54 -10.17
N LEU A 53 -4.95 10.76 -10.22
CA LEU A 53 -5.74 11.10 -9.05
C LEU A 53 -6.18 9.88 -8.24
N SER A 54 -5.75 8.69 -8.63
CA SER A 54 -6.17 7.46 -7.98
C SER A 54 -5.58 7.33 -6.59
N ASP A 55 -6.41 6.83 -5.69
CA ASP A 55 -6.05 6.46 -4.33
C ASP A 55 -5.28 5.13 -4.33
N PHE A 56 -5.20 4.45 -3.19
CA PHE A 56 -4.53 3.16 -3.08
C PHE A 56 -5.07 2.15 -4.09
N SER A 57 -4.15 1.49 -4.78
CA SER A 57 -4.48 0.37 -5.66
C SER A 57 -4.55 -0.93 -4.86
N LEU A 58 -5.12 -1.96 -5.46
CA LEU A 58 -5.13 -3.29 -4.85
C LEU A 58 -3.70 -3.82 -4.62
N SER A 59 -2.77 -3.48 -5.51
CA SER A 59 -1.36 -3.82 -5.34
C SER A 59 -0.72 -3.15 -4.12
N ASP A 60 -1.10 -1.91 -3.84
CA ASP A 60 -0.63 -1.20 -2.63
C ASP A 60 -1.12 -1.91 -1.37
N VAL A 61 -2.40 -2.28 -1.34
CA VAL A 61 -2.98 -3.01 -0.22
C VAL A 61 -2.28 -4.36 -0.05
N GLN A 62 -2.06 -5.08 -1.13
CA GLN A 62 -1.37 -6.36 -1.10
C GLN A 62 0.05 -6.21 -0.54
N PHE A 63 0.76 -5.17 -0.93
CA PHE A 63 2.10 -4.88 -0.42
C PHE A 63 2.07 -4.64 1.09
N LEU A 64 1.13 -3.84 1.57
CA LEU A 64 0.96 -3.57 3.00
C LEU A 64 0.74 -4.86 3.80
N LEU A 65 -0.11 -5.75 3.29
CA LEU A 65 -0.42 -7.01 3.96
C LEU A 65 0.72 -8.02 3.88
N ARG A 66 1.41 -8.07 2.74
CA ARG A 66 2.47 -9.04 2.49
C ARG A 66 3.67 -8.85 3.41
N TYR A 67 4.03 -7.61 3.70
CA TYR A 67 5.22 -7.31 4.47
C TYR A 67 4.86 -6.83 5.88
N ALA A 68 5.10 -7.68 6.86
CA ALA A 68 4.83 -7.38 8.27
C ALA A 68 5.62 -6.16 8.77
N SER A 69 6.76 -5.87 8.16
CA SER A 69 7.61 -4.72 8.50
C SER A 69 6.96 -3.38 8.16
N VAL A 70 6.06 -3.34 7.19
CA VAL A 70 5.41 -2.10 6.75
C VAL A 70 4.31 -1.72 7.72
N LYS A 71 4.48 -0.61 8.40
CA LYS A 71 3.48 -0.06 9.31
C LYS A 71 2.49 0.83 8.58
N MET A 72 2.97 1.66 7.66
CA MET A 72 2.17 2.69 7.03
C MET A 72 2.55 2.85 5.57
N MET A 73 1.54 3.06 4.75
CA MET A 73 1.73 3.50 3.36
C MET A 73 1.08 4.87 3.18
N VAL A 74 1.75 5.73 2.45
CA VAL A 74 1.29 7.07 2.12
C VAL A 74 1.33 7.24 0.62
N VAL A 75 0.22 7.67 0.05
CA VAL A 75 0.11 8.00 -1.38
C VAL A 75 -0.12 9.49 -1.52
N VAL A 76 0.65 10.14 -2.38
CA VAL A 76 0.49 11.53 -2.75
C VAL A 76 0.12 11.59 -4.23
N THR A 77 -0.99 12.25 -4.54
CA THR A 77 -1.43 12.42 -5.93
C THR A 77 -0.84 13.69 -6.54
N ASN A 78 -0.95 13.84 -7.86
CA ASN A 78 -0.46 15.02 -8.57
C ASN A 78 -1.16 16.32 -8.18
N LEU A 79 -2.35 16.25 -7.58
CA LEU A 79 -3.05 17.42 -7.05
C LEU A 79 -2.73 17.71 -5.59
N GLY A 80 -1.81 16.96 -4.99
CA GLY A 80 -1.41 17.15 -3.60
C GLY A 80 -2.34 16.49 -2.59
N ASN A 81 -3.29 15.68 -3.01
CA ASN A 81 -4.09 14.87 -2.08
C ASN A 81 -3.22 13.79 -1.46
N ILE A 82 -3.39 13.59 -0.17
CA ILE A 82 -2.60 12.64 0.61
C ILE A 82 -3.53 11.59 1.21
N SER A 83 -3.21 10.32 1.01
CA SER A 83 -3.94 9.20 1.60
C SER A 83 -3.00 8.35 2.44
N TYR A 84 -3.53 7.84 3.54
CA TYR A 84 -2.79 7.05 4.52
C TYR A 84 -3.47 5.71 4.75
N LEU A 85 -2.68 4.65 4.84
CA LEU A 85 -3.07 3.35 5.38
C LEU A 85 -2.11 2.99 6.50
N VAL A 86 -2.63 2.81 7.71
CA VAL A 86 -1.80 2.56 8.89
C VAL A 86 -2.29 1.34 9.64
N LYS A 87 -1.39 0.41 9.92
CA LYS A 87 -1.66 -0.71 10.81
C LYS A 87 -1.73 -0.20 12.24
N GLY A 88 -2.92 -0.22 12.84
CA GLY A 88 -3.15 0.21 14.21
C GLY A 88 -2.94 -0.91 15.23
N LYS A 89 -3.25 -0.62 16.48
CA LYS A 89 -3.10 -1.59 17.59
C LYS A 89 -3.98 -2.82 17.45
N GLY A 90 -5.13 -2.66 16.80
CA GLY A 90 -6.07 -3.77 16.57
C GLY A 90 -5.82 -4.55 15.28
N TYR A 91 -4.71 -4.31 14.62
CA TYR A 91 -4.40 -4.97 13.36
C TYR A 91 -4.30 -6.49 13.55
N ALA A 92 -5.04 -7.21 12.72
CA ALA A 92 -5.05 -8.68 12.70
C ALA A 92 -4.80 -9.15 11.26
N TYR A 93 -3.63 -9.69 11.01
CA TYR A 93 -3.19 -10.14 9.68
C TYR A 93 -4.17 -11.10 9.02
N GLU A 94 -4.60 -12.13 9.75
CA GLU A 94 -5.51 -13.14 9.20
C GLU A 94 -6.85 -12.56 8.78
N LYS A 95 -7.39 -11.64 9.59
CA LYS A 95 -8.63 -10.93 9.28
C LYS A 95 -8.46 -9.98 8.11
N ALA A 96 -7.32 -9.32 8.02
CA ALA A 96 -7.02 -8.42 6.90
C ALA A 96 -6.90 -9.18 5.58
N VAL A 97 -6.26 -10.34 5.58
CA VAL A 97 -6.17 -11.23 4.41
C VAL A 97 -7.55 -11.73 4.01
N ALA A 98 -8.38 -12.11 4.98
CA ALA A 98 -9.75 -12.56 4.70
C ALA A 98 -10.57 -11.44 4.05
N LEU A 99 -10.46 -10.21 4.55
CA LEU A 99 -11.11 -9.05 3.95
C LEU A 99 -10.61 -8.79 2.52
N PHE A 100 -9.30 -8.90 2.31
CA PHE A 100 -8.70 -8.74 0.99
C PHE A 100 -9.25 -9.77 0.00
N ASN A 101 -9.30 -11.03 0.40
CA ASN A 101 -9.82 -12.12 -0.43
C ASN A 101 -11.31 -11.92 -0.73
N GLU A 102 -12.08 -11.48 0.26
CA GLU A 102 -13.50 -11.15 0.08
C GLU A 102 -13.68 -10.01 -0.93
N ALA A 103 -12.89 -8.95 -0.81
CA ALA A 103 -12.94 -7.81 -1.72
C ALA A 103 -12.65 -8.23 -3.16
N VAL A 104 -11.63 -9.06 -3.36
CA VAL A 104 -11.27 -9.59 -4.67
C VAL A 104 -12.37 -10.48 -5.23
N SER A 105 -12.90 -11.42 -4.43
CA SER A 105 -13.94 -12.36 -4.87
C SER A 105 -15.24 -11.65 -5.24
N SER A 106 -15.63 -10.66 -4.45
CA SER A 106 -16.90 -9.93 -4.64
C SER A 106 -16.90 -9.02 -5.86
N ASN A 107 -15.73 -8.66 -6.37
CA ASN A 107 -15.57 -7.70 -7.47
C ASN A 107 -14.86 -8.28 -8.69
N ASN A 108 -14.77 -9.60 -8.78
CA ASN A 108 -13.94 -10.31 -9.76
C ASN A 108 -14.70 -10.73 -11.03
N GLU A 109 -15.83 -10.11 -11.35
CA GLU A 109 -16.58 -10.46 -12.57
C GLU A 109 -15.85 -10.05 -13.85
N ALA A 110 -14.95 -9.07 -13.75
CA ALA A 110 -14.05 -8.72 -14.81
C ALA A 110 -12.67 -8.48 -14.21
N GLN A 111 -11.69 -9.24 -14.63
CA GLN A 111 -10.28 -9.00 -14.26
C GLN A 111 -9.75 -7.75 -14.99
N ASP A 112 -10.58 -6.72 -15.07
CA ASP A 112 -10.24 -5.45 -15.68
C ASP A 112 -9.89 -4.41 -14.60
N LEU A 113 -9.45 -3.23 -15.02
CA LEU A 113 -9.08 -2.15 -14.13
C LEU A 113 -10.23 -1.70 -13.23
N LYS A 114 -11.47 -1.78 -13.72
CA LYS A 114 -12.66 -1.41 -12.93
C LYS A 114 -12.90 -2.39 -11.79
N GLY A 115 -12.76 -3.68 -12.05
CA GLY A 115 -12.90 -4.72 -11.04
C GLY A 115 -11.85 -4.59 -9.95
N LEU A 116 -10.60 -4.35 -10.35
CA LEU A 116 -9.50 -4.15 -9.41
C LEU A 116 -9.70 -2.88 -8.56
N GLN A 117 -10.19 -1.80 -9.17
CA GLN A 117 -10.46 -0.57 -8.43
C GLN A 117 -11.62 -0.75 -7.44
N LYS A 118 -12.67 -1.44 -7.83
CA LYS A 118 -13.79 -1.77 -6.94
C LYS A 118 -13.34 -2.63 -5.77
N ALA A 119 -12.46 -3.59 -6.00
CA ALA A 119 -11.89 -4.43 -4.95
C ALA A 119 -11.08 -3.58 -3.96
N ALA A 120 -10.25 -2.67 -4.46
CA ALA A 120 -9.50 -1.76 -3.61
C ALA A 120 -10.44 -0.88 -2.78
N ASP A 121 -11.46 -0.30 -3.39
CA ASP A 121 -12.45 0.53 -2.70
C ASP A 121 -13.22 -0.26 -1.63
N HIS A 122 -13.58 -1.49 -1.91
CA HIS A 122 -14.23 -2.38 -0.96
C HIS A 122 -13.34 -2.60 0.27
N PHE A 123 -12.08 -2.87 0.04
CA PHE A 123 -11.12 -3.05 1.14
C PHE A 123 -11.00 -1.76 1.97
N LEU A 124 -10.80 -0.62 1.32
CA LEU A 124 -10.63 0.67 2.00
C LEU A 124 -11.83 1.07 2.85
N LYS A 125 -13.04 0.75 2.40
CA LYS A 125 -14.27 1.03 3.15
C LYS A 125 -14.42 0.21 4.42
N ASN A 126 -13.79 -0.96 4.47
CA ASN A 126 -13.99 -1.93 5.55
C ASN A 126 -12.72 -2.19 6.37
N CYS A 127 -11.59 -1.62 6.00
CA CYS A 127 -10.30 -1.96 6.61
C CYS A 127 -10.20 -1.59 8.10
N CYS A 128 -11.01 -0.65 8.57
CA CYS A 128 -11.05 -0.31 10.00
C CYS A 128 -11.48 -1.52 10.86
N MET A 129 -12.28 -2.42 10.30
CA MET A 129 -12.74 -3.63 11.00
C MET A 129 -11.59 -4.61 11.27
N VAL A 130 -10.49 -4.50 10.55
CA VAL A 130 -9.33 -5.37 10.71
C VAL A 130 -8.12 -4.63 11.29
N GLY A 131 -8.35 -3.45 11.85
CA GLY A 131 -7.31 -2.68 12.53
C GLY A 131 -6.40 -1.88 11.61
N ILE A 132 -6.86 -1.55 10.42
CA ILE A 132 -6.16 -0.67 9.49
C ILE A 132 -6.92 0.65 9.39
N ASP A 133 -6.25 1.74 9.71
CA ASP A 133 -6.82 3.07 9.59
C ASP A 133 -6.56 3.64 8.20
N TYR A 134 -7.61 4.11 7.56
CA TYR A 134 -7.55 4.76 6.26
C TYR A 134 -8.02 6.20 6.38
N ASP A 135 -7.24 7.12 5.84
CA ASP A 135 -7.59 8.55 5.79
C ASP A 135 -7.17 9.11 4.44
N ASN A 136 -8.01 9.97 3.90
CA ASN A 136 -7.76 10.67 2.64
C ASN A 136 -7.94 12.18 2.89
N ARG A 137 -6.90 12.94 2.61
CA ARG A 137 -6.88 14.39 2.82
C ARG A 137 -6.54 15.18 1.58
#